data_d2060dd24d3dc0fc1ecb94f346dde7e8
#
_entry.id   d2060dd24d3dc0fc1ecb94f346dde7e8
#
_cell.length_a   1.000
_cell.length_b   1.000
_cell.length_c   1.000
_cell.angle_alpha   90.00
_cell.angle_beta   90.00
_cell.angle_gamma   90.00
#
_symmetry.space_group_name_H-M   'P 1'
#
loop_
_entity.id
_entity.type
_entity.pdbx_description
1 polymer ?
#
loop_
_entity_poly.entity_id
_entity_poly.type
_entity_poly.pdbx_seq_one_letter_code
_entity_poly.pdbx_strand_id
1 'polypeptide(L)'
;MFEEDEYRLTERPKEYFEWLKNHKNFPVDRYDIFMNKMKANGFKTLDINSRTGIRVINEENNKMVDYYYRRQKVCFYVDRQQKWVFGCSYQFIIDFLNGKNIL
;
A
#
# COMPACT_ATOMS: atom_id res chain seq x y z
N MET A 1 4.86 -13.40 -7.85
CA MET A 1 5.43 -12.86 -7.99
C MET A 1 5.46 -12.45 -8.02
N PHE A 2 5.02 -12.40 -8.13
CA PHE A 2 5.35 -11.78 -8.15
C PHE A 2 5.26 -11.56 -8.44
N GLU A 3 4.94 -11.56 -8.59
CA GLU A 3 5.24 -11.21 -8.90
C GLU A 3 5.45 -10.83 -9.22
N GLU A 4 5.20 -11.18 -9.46
CA GLU A 4 5.66 -10.72 -9.84
C GLU A 4 5.83 -10.37 -10.17
N ASP A 5 5.65 -10.83 -10.24
CA ASP A 5 5.99 -10.36 -10.72
C ASP A 5 5.81 -10.13 -11.12
N GLU A 6 5.31 -10.26 -11.04
CA GLU A 6 5.19 -9.70 -11.66
C GLU A 6 5.25 -8.85 -12.22
N TYR A 7 4.93 -8.48 -12.27
CA TYR A 7 5.14 -7.46 -13.01
C TYR A 7 5.99 -6.85 -13.19
N ARG A 8 6.11 -6.90 -13.51
CA ARG A 8 6.88 -6.43 -13.85
C ARG A 8 7.95 -5.87 -13.33
N LEU A 9 8.33 -6.33 -12.58
CA LEU A 9 9.53 -5.94 -11.94
C LEU A 9 10.67 -5.74 -12.91
N THR A 10 10.69 -6.62 -13.87
CA THR A 10 11.74 -6.58 -14.87
C THR A 10 11.67 -5.37 -15.75
N GLU A 11 10.55 -4.70 -15.71
CA GLU A 11 10.36 -3.54 -16.55
C GLU A 11 10.62 -2.24 -15.84
N ARG A 12 11.10 -2.32 -14.61
CA ARG A 12 11.42 -1.13 -13.89
C ARG A 12 12.66 -0.49 -14.46
N PRO A 13 12.64 0.79 -14.67
CA PRO A 13 13.80 1.46 -15.23
C PRO A 13 14.98 1.43 -14.27
N LYS A 14 16.14 1.52 -14.83
CA LYS A 14 17.37 1.55 -14.06
C LYS A 14 17.34 2.66 -13.03
N GLU A 15 16.74 3.79 -13.38
CA GLU A 15 16.62 4.93 -12.48
C GLU A 15 15.85 4.59 -11.20
N TYR A 16 14.90 3.68 -11.30
CA TYR A 16 14.13 3.27 -10.14
C TYR A 16 15.03 2.65 -9.09
N PHE A 17 15.93 1.76 -9.51
CA PHE A 17 16.83 1.09 -8.59
C PHE A 17 17.86 2.03 -8.03
N GLU A 18 18.32 2.98 -8.83
CA GLU A 18 19.24 3.99 -8.36
C GLU A 18 18.57 4.90 -7.33
N TRP A 19 17.33 5.25 -7.59
CA TRP A 19 16.57 6.06 -6.66
C TRP A 19 16.42 5.33 -5.33
N LEU A 20 16.08 4.04 -5.36
CA LEU A 20 15.97 3.24 -4.15
C LEU A 20 17.27 3.20 -3.37
N LYS A 21 18.38 3.08 -4.10
CA LYS A 21 19.70 3.02 -3.47
C LYS A 21 19.99 4.33 -2.73
N ASN A 22 19.64 5.44 -3.32
CA ASN A 22 19.88 6.75 -2.73
C ASN A 22 18.89 7.09 -1.62
N HIS A 23 17.79 6.37 -1.56
CA HIS A 23 16.73 6.58 -0.57
C HIS A 23 16.55 5.34 0.29
N LYS A 24 17.65 4.80 0.77
CA LYS A 24 17.60 3.52 1.48
C LYS A 24 16.76 3.57 2.75
N ASN A 25 16.57 4.73 3.33
CA ASN A 25 15.72 4.87 4.51
C ASN A 25 14.27 5.17 4.14
N PHE A 26 14.01 5.36 2.85
CA PHE A 26 12.69 5.70 2.37
C PHE A 26 11.60 4.71 2.79
N PRO A 27 11.82 3.41 2.69
CA PRO A 27 10.78 2.46 3.09
C PRO A 27 10.34 2.62 4.54
N VAL A 28 11.29 2.92 5.42
CA VAL A 28 10.98 3.12 6.84
C VAL A 28 10.14 4.39 7.01
N ASP A 29 10.58 5.48 6.38
CA ASP A 29 9.85 6.73 6.46
C ASP A 29 8.45 6.56 5.92
N ARG A 30 8.32 5.87 4.80
CA ARG A 30 7.03 5.64 4.19
C ARG A 30 6.13 4.81 5.10
N TYR A 31 6.70 3.82 5.78
CA TYR A 31 5.97 3.00 6.72
C TYR A 31 5.37 3.87 7.82
N ASP A 32 6.21 4.71 8.43
CA ASP A 32 5.76 5.56 9.53
C ASP A 32 4.74 6.59 9.09
N ILE A 33 4.99 7.22 7.96
CA ILE A 33 4.09 8.25 7.45
C ILE A 33 2.73 7.65 7.15
N PHE A 34 2.73 6.51 6.49
CA PHE A 34 1.48 5.83 6.15
C PHE A 34 0.73 5.40 7.40
N MET A 35 1.44 4.77 8.32
CA MET A 35 0.85 4.28 9.55
C MET A 35 0.18 5.40 10.32
N ASN A 36 0.91 6.51 10.49
CA ASN A 36 0.39 7.64 11.24
C ASN A 36 -0.81 8.27 10.55
N LYS A 37 -0.77 8.37 9.23
CA LYS A 37 -1.87 8.96 8.48
C LYS A 37 -3.12 8.11 8.58
N MET A 38 -2.98 6.80 8.49
CA MET A 38 -4.13 5.91 8.59
C MET A 38 -4.74 5.94 9.99
N LYS A 39 -3.89 5.94 11.02
CA LYS A 39 -4.37 6.04 12.39
C LYS A 39 -5.06 7.36 12.65
N ALA A 40 -4.56 8.44 12.07
CA ALA A 40 -5.16 9.77 12.23
C ALA A 40 -6.56 9.82 11.64
N ASN A 41 -6.85 8.95 10.67
CA ASN A 41 -8.18 8.85 10.07
C ASN A 41 -9.08 7.87 10.80
N GLY A 42 -8.60 7.29 11.89
CA GLY A 42 -9.41 6.40 12.71
C GLY A 42 -9.44 4.96 12.25
N PHE A 43 -8.56 4.59 11.34
CA PHE A 43 -8.51 3.22 10.83
C PHE A 43 -7.64 2.34 11.71
N LYS A 44 -7.96 1.06 11.72
CA LYS A 44 -7.16 0.06 12.41
C LYS A 44 -6.01 -0.36 11.49
N THR A 45 -4.81 -0.48 12.05
CA THR A 45 -3.63 -0.85 11.29
C THR A 45 -2.98 -2.08 11.91
N LEU A 46 -2.48 -2.96 11.05
CA LEU A 46 -1.81 -4.20 11.47
C LEU A 46 -0.59 -4.42 10.58
N ASP A 47 0.48 -4.90 11.19
CA ASP A 47 1.64 -5.34 10.43
C ASP A 47 1.32 -6.69 9.80
N ILE A 48 1.73 -6.88 8.56
CA ILE A 48 1.56 -8.16 7.87
C ILE A 48 2.89 -8.56 7.23
N ASN A 49 3.04 -9.86 7.04
CA ASN A 49 4.20 -10.43 6.34
C ASN A 49 5.51 -9.93 6.91
N SER A 50 5.66 -10.03 8.23
CA SER A 50 6.89 -9.65 8.93
C SER A 50 7.28 -8.20 8.64
N ARG A 51 6.29 -7.31 8.67
CA ARG A 51 6.47 -5.88 8.51
C ARG A 51 6.85 -5.46 7.08
N THR A 52 6.53 -6.30 6.11
CA THR A 52 6.70 -5.90 4.71
C THR A 52 5.47 -5.21 4.18
N GLY A 53 4.36 -5.27 4.92
CA GLY A 53 3.13 -4.62 4.53
C GLY A 53 2.35 -4.15 5.75
N ILE A 54 1.34 -3.33 5.49
CA ILE A 54 0.45 -2.79 6.51
C ILE A 54 -0.97 -3.03 6.06
N ARG A 55 -1.74 -3.72 6.89
CA ARG A 55 -3.16 -3.91 6.65
C ARG A 55 -3.92 -2.80 7.32
N VAL A 56 -4.82 -2.17 6.61
CA VAL A 56 -5.64 -1.09 7.14
C VAL A 56 -7.10 -1.47 6.99
N ILE A 57 -7.85 -1.33 8.08
CA ILE A 57 -9.25 -1.73 8.12
C ILE A 57 -10.07 -0.56 8.64
N ASN A 58 -11.14 -0.25 7.92
CA ASN A 58 -12.16 0.65 8.43
C ASN A 58 -13.22 -0.22 9.08
N GLU A 59 -13.24 -0.21 10.41
CA GLU A 59 -14.11 -1.10 11.17
C GLU A 59 -15.59 -0.74 11.04
N GLU A 60 -15.90 0.46 10.55
CA GLU A 60 -17.28 0.87 10.39
C GLU A 60 -17.95 0.21 9.19
N ASN A 61 -17.19 -0.06 8.15
CA ASN A 61 -17.75 -0.64 6.92
C ASN A 61 -17.01 -1.90 6.46
N ASN A 62 -16.01 -2.33 7.23
CA ASN A 62 -15.20 -3.52 6.96
C ASN A 62 -14.41 -3.45 5.66
N LYS A 63 -14.17 -2.26 5.14
CA LYS A 63 -13.30 -2.11 3.98
C LYS A 63 -11.86 -2.26 4.42
N MET A 64 -11.05 -2.86 3.56
CA MET A 64 -9.70 -3.25 3.93
C MET A 64 -8.77 -3.10 2.74
N VAL A 65 -7.53 -2.72 3.03
CA VAL A 65 -6.46 -2.70 2.03
C VAL A 65 -5.19 -3.25 2.67
N ASP A 66 -4.31 -3.78 1.83
CA ASP A 66 -2.97 -4.16 2.24
C ASP A 66 -1.98 -3.32 1.45
N TYR A 67 -1.19 -2.53 2.14
CA TYR A 67 -0.23 -1.63 1.53
C TYR A 67 1.18 -2.20 1.69
N TYR A 68 1.85 -2.43 0.56
CA TYR A 68 3.23 -2.92 0.54
C TYR A 68 4.13 -1.75 0.18
N TYR A 69 4.60 -1.09 1.21
CA TYR A 69 5.25 0.22 1.06
C TYR A 69 6.55 0.19 0.26
N ARG A 70 7.28 -0.92 0.32
CA ARG A 70 8.54 -1.00 -0.40
C ARG A 70 8.34 -1.03 -1.90
N ARG A 71 7.25 -1.62 -2.36
CA ARG A 71 6.94 -1.71 -3.78
C ARG A 71 5.87 -0.73 -4.21
N GLN A 72 5.37 0.06 -3.28
CA GLN A 72 4.32 1.04 -3.53
C GLN A 72 3.12 0.44 -4.21
N LYS A 73 2.74 -0.75 -3.78
CA LYS A 73 1.55 -1.38 -4.32
C LYS A 73 0.55 -1.61 -3.21
N VAL A 74 -0.72 -1.53 -3.57
CA VAL A 74 -1.80 -1.69 -2.63
C VAL A 74 -2.76 -2.73 -3.17
N CYS A 75 -3.18 -3.63 -2.30
CA CYS A 75 -4.21 -4.60 -2.61
C CYS A 75 -5.51 -4.10 -2.00
N PHE A 76 -6.48 -3.79 -2.84
CA PHE A 76 -7.81 -3.37 -2.41
C PHE A 76 -8.73 -4.57 -2.45
N TYR A 77 -9.42 -4.83 -1.37
CA TYR A 77 -10.34 -5.96 -1.28
C TYR A 77 -11.74 -5.47 -1.60
N VAL A 78 -12.26 -5.87 -2.77
CA VAL A 78 -13.56 -5.43 -3.26
C VAL A 78 -14.36 -6.66 -3.66
N ASP A 79 -15.50 -6.88 -3.00
CA ASP A 79 -16.43 -7.96 -3.35
C ASP A 79 -15.74 -9.31 -3.44
N ARG A 80 -14.88 -9.60 -2.46
CA ARG A 80 -14.13 -10.87 -2.38
C ARG A 80 -13.07 -11.01 -3.46
N GLN A 81 -12.75 -9.91 -4.14
CA GLN A 81 -11.69 -9.89 -5.14
C GLN A 81 -10.57 -8.98 -4.68
N GLN A 82 -9.39 -9.25 -5.17
CA GLN A 82 -8.22 -8.44 -4.90
C GLN A 82 -7.92 -7.60 -6.11
N LYS A 83 -7.81 -6.29 -5.90
CA LYS A 83 -7.44 -5.36 -6.96
C LYS A 83 -6.14 -4.68 -6.58
N TRP A 84 -5.15 -4.85 -7.41
CA TRP A 84 -3.81 -4.32 -7.16
C TRP A 84 -3.62 -3.00 -7.89
N VAL A 85 -3.14 -2.00 -7.17
CA VAL A 85 -2.86 -0.68 -7.74
C VAL A 85 -1.45 -0.29 -7.33
N PHE A 86 -0.68 0.23 -8.27
CA PHE A 86 0.68 0.68 -8.01
C PHE A 86 0.73 2.20 -7.96
N GLY A 87 1.44 2.73 -6.99
CA GLY A 87 1.72 4.15 -6.93
C GLY A 87 0.53 5.07 -6.66
N CYS A 88 -0.53 4.55 -6.06
CA CYS A 88 -1.67 5.40 -5.74
C CYS A 88 -1.32 6.29 -4.54
N SER A 89 -2.04 7.40 -4.42
CA SER A 89 -1.83 8.32 -3.32
C SER A 89 -2.46 7.78 -2.04
N TYR A 90 -2.02 8.33 -0.90
CA TYR A 90 -2.63 7.96 0.37
C TYR A 90 -4.09 8.41 0.41
N GLN A 91 -4.39 9.53 -0.21
CA GLN A 91 -5.76 10.01 -0.26
C GLN A 91 -6.68 9.05 -1.00
N PHE A 92 -6.17 8.42 -2.06
CA PHE A 92 -6.92 7.41 -2.80
C PHE A 92 -7.29 6.25 -1.88
N ILE A 93 -6.33 5.81 -1.06
CA ILE A 93 -6.55 4.73 -0.10
C ILE A 93 -7.58 5.14 0.95
N ILE A 94 -7.44 6.35 1.48
CA ILE A 94 -8.37 6.88 2.49
C ILE A 94 -9.78 6.96 1.92
N ASP A 95 -9.90 7.46 0.70
CA ASP A 95 -11.21 7.59 0.05
C ASP A 95 -11.87 6.22 -0.13
N PHE A 96 -11.09 5.23 -0.54
CA PHE A 96 -11.62 3.88 -0.66
C PHE A 96 -12.13 3.36 0.68
N LEU A 97 -11.32 3.53 1.72
CA LEU A 97 -11.67 3.03 3.05
C LEU A 97 -12.89 3.74 3.61
N ASN A 98 -13.13 4.99 3.19
CA ASN A 98 -14.30 5.73 3.60
C ASN A 98 -15.53 5.40 2.76
N GLY A 99 -15.41 4.47 1.85
CA GLY A 99 -16.55 3.98 1.10
C GLY A 99 -16.81 4.68 -0.22
N LYS A 100 -15.87 5.50 -0.69
CA LYS A 100 -16.02 6.14 -1.98
C LYS A 100 -15.84 5.12 -3.09
N ASN A 101 -16.67 5.22 -4.09
CA ASN A 101 -16.69 4.27 -5.19
C ASN A 101 -15.68 4.69 -6.26
N ILE A 102 -14.42 4.41 -6.03
CA ILE A 102 -13.33 4.89 -6.88
C ILE A 102 -12.60 3.78 -7.63
N LEU A 103 -12.99 2.54 -7.42
CA LEU A 103 -12.38 1.39 -8.11
C LEU A 103 -13.35 0.76 -9.11
#